data_4019b9cdca5d1ef1661ad66b3bb3d115
#
_entry.id   4019b9cdca5d1ef1661ad66b3bb3d115
#
_cell.length_a   1.000
_cell.length_b   1.000
_cell.length_c   1.000
_cell.angle_alpha   90.00
_cell.angle_beta   90.00
_cell.angle_gamma   90.00
#
_symmetry.space_group_name_H-M   'P 1'
#
loop_
_entity.id
_entity.type
_entity.pdbx_description
1 polymer ?
#
loop_
_entity_poly.entity_id
_entity_poly.type
_entity_poly.pdbx_seq_one_letter_code
_entity_poly.pdbx_strand_id
1 'polypeptide(L)'
;MFNNLRQIHPHARLWIVSAIVLGLVLMLKEPATFIVKPPHGKVVAYYQNDYQRYAVDKLIEQNMLEQYSCLYELWMRESNWRPKAKNKDSSAMGIPQLLNSTWENIKVKPTWDGYKQVDAGLRYIKHRYGSNGICKAYAHHLAKGWY
;
A
#
# COMPACT_ATOMS: atom_id res chain seq x y z
N MET A 1 1.34 -54.43 -35.12
CA MET A 1 2.41 -53.46 -35.30
C MET A 1 2.35 -52.42 -34.16
N PHE A 2 2.34 -52.85 -32.88
CA PHE A 2 2.37 -52.00 -31.70
C PHE A 2 3.13 -52.70 -30.58
N ASN A 3 4.46 -52.55 -30.56
CA ASN A 3 5.29 -53.01 -29.44
C ASN A 3 6.60 -52.22 -29.41
N ASN A 4 6.50 -50.94 -28.94
CA ASN A 4 7.72 -50.20 -28.63
C ASN A 4 7.50 -49.09 -27.60
N LEU A 5 6.74 -49.38 -26.50
CA LEU A 5 6.61 -48.47 -25.36
C LEU A 5 7.20 -49.06 -24.06
N ARG A 6 8.22 -49.89 -24.16
CA ARG A 6 8.87 -50.49 -22.98
C ARG A 6 10.35 -50.18 -22.91
N GLN A 7 10.74 -48.92 -22.85
CA GLN A 7 12.08 -48.57 -22.36
C GLN A 7 12.12 -47.07 -21.97
N ILE A 8 11.22 -46.65 -21.09
CA ILE A 8 11.48 -45.40 -20.36
C ILE A 8 12.10 -45.84 -19.03
N HIS A 9 13.40 -45.58 -18.85
CA HIS A 9 14.16 -45.89 -17.64
C HIS A 9 13.43 -45.27 -16.42
N PRO A 10 13.33 -45.99 -15.28
CA PRO A 10 12.62 -45.52 -14.09
C PRO A 10 13.12 -44.17 -13.56
N HIS A 11 14.40 -43.86 -13.81
CA HIS A 11 15.00 -42.58 -13.44
C HIS A 11 14.44 -41.36 -14.25
N ALA A 12 14.09 -41.57 -15.53
CA ALA A 12 13.48 -40.51 -16.34
C ALA A 12 12.11 -40.06 -15.84
N ARG A 13 11.33 -41.00 -15.26
CA ARG A 13 10.03 -40.68 -14.67
C ARG A 13 10.14 -39.82 -13.40
N LEU A 14 11.21 -40.06 -12.63
CA LEU A 14 11.46 -39.28 -11.40
C LEU A 14 11.81 -37.83 -11.70
N TRP A 15 12.57 -37.56 -12.75
CA TRP A 15 12.95 -36.23 -13.18
C TRP A 15 11.78 -35.43 -13.76
N ILE A 16 10.88 -36.08 -14.51
CA ILE A 16 9.68 -35.43 -15.06
C ILE A 16 8.71 -35.02 -13.95
N VAL A 17 8.49 -35.87 -12.94
CA VAL A 17 7.64 -35.55 -11.80
C VAL A 17 8.26 -34.43 -10.96
N SER A 18 9.57 -34.46 -10.71
CA SER A 18 10.26 -33.38 -9.99
C SER A 18 10.19 -32.04 -10.73
N ALA A 19 10.35 -32.03 -12.06
CA ALA A 19 10.26 -30.82 -12.86
C ALA A 19 8.84 -30.22 -12.85
N ILE A 20 7.80 -31.07 -12.89
CA ILE A 20 6.41 -30.63 -12.84
C ILE A 20 6.06 -30.08 -11.45
N VAL A 21 6.51 -30.73 -10.36
CA VAL A 21 6.28 -30.25 -8.99
C VAL A 21 7.04 -28.96 -8.72
N LEU A 22 8.30 -28.84 -9.20
CA LEU A 22 9.09 -27.62 -9.05
C LEU A 22 8.48 -26.47 -9.87
N GLY A 23 7.99 -26.72 -11.07
CA GLY A 23 7.28 -25.76 -11.90
C GLY A 23 5.96 -25.31 -11.26
N LEU A 24 5.19 -26.21 -10.61
CA LEU A 24 3.97 -25.87 -9.90
C LEU A 24 4.22 -25.03 -8.65
N VAL A 25 5.32 -25.31 -7.92
CA VAL A 25 5.70 -24.54 -6.73
C VAL A 25 6.21 -23.14 -7.11
N LEU A 26 6.85 -22.98 -8.25
CA LEU A 26 7.27 -21.65 -8.75
C LEU A 26 6.09 -20.82 -9.26
N MET A 27 5.01 -21.46 -9.75
CA MET A 27 3.77 -20.77 -10.16
C MET A 27 2.92 -20.26 -8.98
N LEU A 28 3.18 -20.73 -7.74
CA LEU A 28 2.43 -20.31 -6.56
C LEU A 28 3.02 -19.09 -5.83
N LYS A 29 4.10 -18.50 -6.37
CA LYS A 29 4.75 -17.28 -5.83
C LYS A 29 4.56 -16.04 -6.69
N GLU A 30 3.40 -15.91 -7.33
CA GLU A 30 3.00 -14.60 -7.81
C GLU A 30 2.64 -13.74 -6.58
N PRO A 31 3.27 -12.56 -6.40
CA PRO A 31 2.76 -11.62 -5.41
C PRO A 31 1.32 -11.31 -5.79
N ALA A 32 0.39 -11.54 -4.87
CA ALA A 32 -1.03 -11.30 -5.11
C ALA A 32 -1.23 -9.81 -5.43
N THR A 33 -1.20 -9.47 -6.71
CA THR A 33 -1.67 -8.19 -7.21
C THR A 33 -3.20 -8.20 -7.11
N PHE A 34 -3.71 -7.75 -5.97
CA PHE A 34 -5.14 -7.59 -5.78
C PHE A 34 -5.59 -6.38 -6.60
N ILE A 35 -6.20 -6.64 -7.75
CA ILE A 35 -6.90 -5.62 -8.53
C ILE A 35 -8.28 -5.46 -7.90
N VAL A 36 -8.45 -4.45 -7.06
CA VAL A 36 -9.79 -4.04 -6.62
C VAL A 36 -10.43 -3.27 -7.76
N LYS A 37 -11.39 -3.88 -8.46
CA LYS A 37 -12.17 -3.24 -9.51
C LYS A 37 -13.41 -2.60 -8.87
N PRO A 38 -13.48 -1.27 -8.71
CA PRO A 38 -14.69 -0.63 -8.22
C PRO A 38 -15.82 -0.72 -9.28
N PRO A 39 -17.09 -0.68 -8.88
CA PRO A 39 -18.24 -0.87 -9.76
C PRO A 39 -18.41 0.21 -10.83
N HIS A 40 -17.73 1.35 -10.73
CA HIS A 40 -17.81 2.45 -11.70
C HIS A 40 -16.45 3.11 -11.92
N GLY A 41 -15.80 2.79 -13.05
CA GLY A 41 -14.56 3.42 -13.50
C GLY A 41 -13.28 2.73 -12.97
N LYS A 42 -12.22 2.78 -13.81
CA LYS A 42 -10.94 2.14 -13.54
C LYS A 42 -10.14 2.90 -12.46
N VAL A 43 -10.37 2.60 -11.19
CA VAL A 43 -9.39 2.96 -10.16
C VAL A 43 -8.60 1.70 -9.84
N VAL A 44 -7.34 1.65 -10.28
CA VAL A 44 -6.40 0.59 -9.91
C VAL A 44 -5.63 1.10 -8.71
N ALA A 45 -5.95 0.59 -7.52
CA ALA A 45 -5.17 0.87 -6.34
C ALA A 45 -3.98 -0.10 -6.27
N TYR A 46 -2.77 0.42 -6.49
CA TYR A 46 -1.55 -0.31 -6.22
C TYR A 46 -1.14 -0.08 -4.76
N TYR A 47 -1.01 -1.15 -3.98
CA TYR A 47 -0.41 -1.08 -2.66
C TYR A 47 0.73 -2.09 -2.54
N GLN A 48 1.84 -1.66 -1.93
CA GLN A 48 3.07 -2.42 -1.76
C GLN A 48 3.27 -2.90 -0.32
N ASN A 49 2.47 -2.37 0.62
CA ASN A 49 2.56 -2.72 2.03
C ASN A 49 1.17 -2.65 2.72
N ASP A 50 1.10 -3.19 3.93
CA ASP A 50 -0.15 -3.29 4.68
C ASP A 50 -0.77 -1.93 5.06
N TYR A 51 0.04 -0.90 5.25
CA TYR A 51 -0.47 0.44 5.58
C TYR A 51 -1.14 1.11 4.38
N GLN A 52 -0.62 0.88 3.18
CA GLN A 52 -1.25 1.34 1.93
C GLN A 52 -2.58 0.63 1.71
N ARG A 53 -2.62 -0.70 1.92
CA ARG A 53 -3.86 -1.47 1.85
C ARG A 53 -4.89 -0.94 2.85
N TYR A 54 -4.48 -0.75 4.11
CA TYR A 54 -5.35 -0.19 5.14
C TYR A 54 -5.89 1.21 4.77
N ALA A 55 -5.06 2.06 4.19
CA ALA A 55 -5.49 3.37 3.70
C ALA A 55 -6.53 3.24 2.56
N VAL A 56 -6.36 2.30 1.64
CA VAL A 56 -7.34 1.99 0.59
C VAL A 56 -8.68 1.60 1.22
N ASP A 57 -8.66 0.67 2.19
CA ASP A 57 -9.89 0.24 2.89
C ASP A 57 -10.59 1.42 3.57
N LYS A 58 -9.83 2.31 4.24
CA LYS A 58 -10.38 3.54 4.84
C LYS A 58 -10.96 4.52 3.82
N LEU A 59 -10.38 4.62 2.64
CA LEU A 59 -10.91 5.47 1.57
C LEU A 59 -12.16 4.87 0.94
N ILE A 60 -12.26 3.54 0.81
CA ILE A 60 -13.47 2.85 0.36
C ILE A 60 -14.62 3.11 1.35
N GLU A 61 -14.37 2.93 2.67
CA GLU A 61 -15.35 3.22 3.73
C GLU A 61 -15.90 4.66 3.67
N GLN A 62 -15.09 5.61 3.18
CA GLN A 62 -15.45 7.03 3.10
C GLN A 62 -15.90 7.47 1.69
N ASN A 63 -16.04 6.56 0.71
CA ASN A 63 -16.33 6.86 -0.69
C ASN A 63 -15.32 7.85 -1.33
N MET A 64 -14.04 7.71 -1.01
CA MET A 64 -12.95 8.58 -1.48
C MET A 64 -11.82 7.82 -2.19
N LEU A 65 -12.09 6.61 -2.68
CA LEU A 65 -11.05 5.77 -3.31
C LEU A 65 -10.37 6.46 -4.50
N GLU A 66 -11.09 7.32 -5.22
CA GLU A 66 -10.55 8.10 -6.35
C GLU A 66 -9.41 9.04 -5.94
N GLN A 67 -9.30 9.37 -4.66
CA GLN A 67 -8.21 10.22 -4.13
C GLN A 67 -6.98 9.43 -3.67
N TYR A 68 -6.99 8.10 -3.78
CA TYR A 68 -5.88 7.27 -3.30
C TYR A 68 -4.55 7.60 -3.99
N SER A 69 -4.53 7.88 -5.29
CA SER A 69 -3.31 8.26 -5.99
C SER A 69 -2.66 9.51 -5.40
N CYS A 70 -3.47 10.51 -5.04
CA CYS A 70 -2.98 11.71 -4.36
C CYS A 70 -2.41 11.39 -2.96
N LEU A 71 -3.08 10.54 -2.18
CA LEU A 71 -2.61 10.11 -0.86
C LEU A 71 -1.31 9.32 -0.96
N TYR A 72 -1.25 8.39 -1.91
CA TYR A 72 -0.06 7.57 -2.16
C TYR A 72 1.15 8.45 -2.42
N GLU A 73 1.06 9.36 -3.38
CA GLU A 73 2.15 10.26 -3.76
C GLU A 73 2.55 11.23 -2.63
N LEU A 74 1.57 11.75 -1.90
CA LEU A 74 1.81 12.62 -0.76
C LEU A 74 2.67 11.90 0.29
N TRP A 75 2.25 10.73 0.76
CA TRP A 75 2.97 10.01 1.81
C TRP A 75 4.21 9.25 1.33
N MET A 76 4.34 9.01 0.02
CA MET A 76 5.63 8.63 -0.57
C MET A 76 6.67 9.73 -0.37
N ARG A 77 6.31 11.00 -0.60
CA ARG A 77 7.21 12.17 -0.43
C ARG A 77 7.51 12.45 1.03
N GLU A 78 6.54 12.27 1.93
CA GLU A 78 6.70 12.51 3.37
C GLU A 78 7.64 11.49 4.03
N SER A 79 7.43 10.21 3.79
CA SER A 79 8.12 9.17 4.55
C SER A 79 8.44 7.90 3.76
N ASN A 80 8.02 7.82 2.49
CA ASN A 80 7.98 6.57 1.75
C ASN A 80 7.15 5.50 2.50
N TRP A 81 6.00 5.92 3.07
CA TRP A 81 5.09 5.08 3.86
C TRP A 81 5.75 4.37 5.05
N ARG A 82 6.84 4.92 5.61
CA ARG A 82 7.58 4.32 6.73
C ARG A 82 7.06 4.81 8.08
N PRO A 83 6.48 3.94 8.93
CA PRO A 83 5.93 4.35 10.22
C PRO A 83 7.00 4.79 11.22
N LYS A 84 8.26 4.39 11.01
CA LYS A 84 9.41 4.77 11.86
C LYS A 84 10.20 5.97 11.31
N ALA A 85 9.72 6.62 10.23
CA ALA A 85 10.37 7.81 9.72
C ALA A 85 10.29 8.95 10.75
N LYS A 86 11.41 9.66 10.93
CA LYS A 86 11.52 10.82 11.80
C LYS A 86 12.37 11.87 11.10
N ASN A 87 11.90 13.10 11.09
CA ASN A 87 12.68 14.23 10.62
C ASN A 87 13.73 14.59 11.67
N LYS A 88 14.95 14.96 11.24
CA LYS A 88 16.07 15.30 12.12
C LYS A 88 15.95 16.71 12.68
N ASP A 89 15.33 17.60 11.91
CA ASP A 89 15.32 19.03 12.18
C ASP A 89 13.97 19.52 12.73
N SER A 90 13.01 18.61 12.91
CA SER A 90 11.68 18.92 13.41
C SER A 90 11.08 17.78 14.23
N SER A 91 9.89 17.99 14.79
CA SER A 91 9.13 16.94 15.49
C SER A 91 8.32 16.04 14.54
N ALA A 92 8.43 16.23 13.21
CA ALA A 92 7.68 15.44 12.23
C ALA A 92 8.03 13.96 12.31
N MET A 93 6.99 13.11 12.36
CA MET A 93 7.17 11.67 12.52
C MET A 93 6.10 10.84 11.81
N GLY A 94 6.50 9.60 11.49
CA GLY A 94 5.62 8.56 10.97
C GLY A 94 5.30 8.69 9.49
N ILE A 95 4.33 7.91 9.02
CA ILE A 95 3.90 7.88 7.64
C ILE A 95 3.49 9.28 7.13
N PRO A 96 2.63 10.03 7.85
CA PRO A 96 2.15 11.34 7.39
C PRO A 96 3.07 12.50 7.82
N GLN A 97 4.20 12.27 8.47
CA GLN A 97 5.14 13.28 8.98
C GLN A 97 4.46 14.42 9.78
N LEU A 98 3.52 14.05 10.68
CA LEU A 98 2.83 15.04 11.51
C LEU A 98 3.75 15.59 12.60
N LEU A 99 3.72 16.91 12.78
CA LEU A 99 4.37 17.62 13.88
C LEU A 99 3.65 17.36 15.23
N ASN A 100 4.36 17.52 16.35
CA ASN A 100 3.75 17.38 17.69
C ASN A 100 2.52 18.27 17.86
N SER A 101 2.60 19.55 17.44
CA SER A 101 1.47 20.47 17.46
C SER A 101 0.29 19.99 16.61
N THR A 102 0.56 19.31 15.50
CA THR A 102 -0.51 18.73 14.65
C THR A 102 -1.20 17.57 15.35
N TRP A 103 -0.45 16.68 16.02
CA TRP A 103 -1.02 15.60 16.83
C TRP A 103 -1.94 16.14 17.93
N GLU A 104 -1.50 17.20 18.62
CA GLU A 104 -2.30 17.88 19.65
C GLU A 104 -3.58 18.49 19.07
N ASN A 105 -3.48 19.22 17.95
CA ASN A 105 -4.62 19.87 17.28
C ASN A 105 -5.71 18.88 16.85
N ILE A 106 -5.31 17.72 16.35
CA ILE A 106 -6.27 16.65 15.99
C ILE A 106 -6.68 15.79 17.18
N LYS A 107 -6.20 16.08 18.41
CA LYS A 107 -6.49 15.34 19.65
C LYS A 107 -6.17 13.84 19.55
N VAL A 108 -5.02 13.51 19.00
CA VAL A 108 -4.49 12.15 18.89
C VAL A 108 -3.09 12.12 19.52
N LYS A 109 -2.81 11.12 20.36
CA LYS A 109 -1.46 10.94 20.93
C LYS A 109 -0.51 10.45 19.84
N PRO A 110 0.72 11.04 19.75
CA PRO A 110 1.75 10.52 18.84
C PRO A 110 2.02 9.02 19.07
N THR A 111 2.19 8.29 17.98
CA THR A 111 2.38 6.83 18.02
C THR A 111 3.29 6.34 16.90
N TRP A 112 3.97 5.21 17.14
CA TRP A 112 4.76 4.49 16.14
C TRP A 112 3.97 3.37 15.45
N ASP A 113 2.70 3.20 15.81
CA ASP A 113 1.78 2.28 15.14
C ASP A 113 1.35 2.88 13.79
N GLY A 114 1.74 2.22 12.67
CA GLY A 114 1.50 2.72 11.34
C GLY A 114 0.01 2.81 10.96
N TYR A 115 -0.83 1.92 11.47
CA TYR A 115 -2.28 1.98 11.24
C TYR A 115 -2.90 3.22 11.88
N LYS A 116 -2.54 3.49 13.15
CA LYS A 116 -2.97 4.71 13.84
C LYS A 116 -2.41 5.99 13.22
N GLN A 117 -1.22 5.90 12.60
CA GLN A 117 -0.66 7.02 11.83
C GLN A 117 -1.47 7.30 10.56
N VAL A 118 -1.94 6.27 9.85
CA VAL A 118 -2.84 6.41 8.70
C VAL A 118 -4.13 7.11 9.13
N ASP A 119 -4.77 6.64 10.19
CA ASP A 119 -5.99 7.27 10.72
C ASP A 119 -5.78 8.73 11.12
N ALA A 120 -4.68 9.02 11.82
CA ALA A 120 -4.32 10.38 12.22
C ALA A 120 -4.05 11.30 11.02
N GLY A 121 -3.34 10.81 10.02
CA GLY A 121 -3.05 11.55 8.78
C GLY A 121 -4.31 11.88 7.99
N LEU A 122 -5.22 10.91 7.82
CA LEU A 122 -6.52 11.13 7.18
C LEU A 122 -7.37 12.13 7.96
N ARG A 123 -7.39 12.03 9.30
CA ARG A 123 -8.08 12.98 10.19
C ARG A 123 -7.50 14.39 10.04
N TYR A 124 -6.20 14.54 10.00
CA TYR A 124 -5.53 15.82 9.77
C TYR A 124 -5.92 16.44 8.43
N ILE A 125 -5.83 15.65 7.34
CA ILE A 125 -6.19 16.11 6.00
C ILE A 125 -7.66 16.58 5.98
N LYS A 126 -8.57 15.80 6.54
CA LYS A 126 -9.99 16.18 6.63
C LYS A 126 -10.20 17.47 7.43
N HIS A 127 -9.50 17.63 8.55
CA HIS A 127 -9.60 18.83 9.39
C HIS A 127 -9.11 20.09 8.66
N ARG A 128 -8.02 19.98 7.89
CA ARG A 128 -7.38 21.11 7.23
C ARG A 128 -7.95 21.44 5.85
N TYR A 129 -8.28 20.42 5.07
CA TYR A 129 -8.63 20.54 3.64
C TYR A 129 -10.08 20.14 3.33
N GLY A 130 -10.84 19.69 4.33
CA GLY A 130 -12.22 19.23 4.18
C GLY A 130 -12.34 17.75 3.82
N SER A 131 -13.59 17.26 3.72
CA SER A 131 -13.88 15.82 3.53
C SER A 131 -13.26 15.21 2.26
N ASN A 132 -13.18 15.98 1.16
CA ASN A 132 -12.57 15.55 -0.10
C ASN A 132 -11.22 16.25 -0.33
N GLY A 133 -10.43 16.41 0.73
CA GLY A 133 -9.28 17.29 0.74
C GLY A 133 -7.93 16.65 0.41
N ILE A 134 -7.87 15.35 0.11
CA ILE A 134 -6.59 14.64 -0.05
C ILE A 134 -5.81 15.17 -1.26
N CYS A 135 -6.43 15.31 -2.42
CA CYS A 135 -5.75 15.87 -3.58
C CYS A 135 -5.43 17.36 -3.41
N LYS A 136 -6.19 18.11 -2.60
CA LYS A 136 -5.84 19.50 -2.22
C LYS A 136 -4.60 19.54 -1.33
N ALA A 137 -4.49 18.62 -0.36
CA ALA A 137 -3.31 18.47 0.48
C ALA A 137 -2.07 18.16 -0.35
N TYR A 138 -2.18 17.24 -1.30
CA TYR A 138 -1.10 16.90 -2.21
C TYR A 138 -0.70 18.09 -3.10
N ALA A 139 -1.65 18.80 -3.70
CA ALA A 139 -1.38 20.01 -4.49
C ALA A 139 -0.69 21.10 -3.64
N HIS A 140 -1.12 21.29 -2.37
CA HIS A 140 -0.48 22.20 -1.45
C HIS A 140 0.98 21.78 -1.16
N HIS A 141 1.20 20.48 -0.90
CA HIS A 141 2.55 19.94 -0.68
C HIS A 141 3.45 20.19 -1.89
N LEU A 142 2.98 19.98 -3.12
CA LEU A 142 3.74 20.25 -4.33
C LEU A 142 4.13 21.73 -4.47
N ALA A 143 3.26 22.64 -4.04
CA ALA A 143 3.47 24.08 -4.13
C ALA A 143 4.34 24.66 -3.01
N LYS A 144 4.29 24.08 -1.80
CA LYS A 144 4.85 24.66 -0.57
C LYS A 144 5.88 23.76 0.12
N GLY A 145 5.98 22.49 -0.22
CA GLY A 145 6.86 21.52 0.43
C GLY A 145 6.33 20.97 1.77
N TRP A 146 5.06 21.25 2.11
CA TRP A 146 4.36 20.76 3.32
C TRP A 146 2.85 20.77 3.09
N TYR A 147 2.08 20.09 3.97
CA TYR A 147 0.62 20.04 3.87
C TYR A 147 -0.06 20.11 5.23
#